data_9dabb19f46f28456b40c01328318f843
#
_entry.id   9dabb19f46f28456b40c01328318f843
#
_cell.length_a   1.000
_cell.length_b   1.000
_cell.length_c   1.000
_cell.angle_alpha   90.00
_cell.angle_beta   90.00
_cell.angle_gamma   90.00
#
_symmetry.space_group_name_H-M   'P 1'
#
loop_
_entity.id
_entity.type
_entity.pdbx_description
1 polymer ?
#
loop_
_entity_poly.entity_id
_entity_poly.type
_entity_poly.pdbx_seq_one_letter_code
_entity_poly.pdbx_strand_id
1 'polypeptide(L)' 'MPYNAMKSRAFVPEEKFMREALSLAEEAFSAGEVPVGAVVVKDGKVIGRGRNRREEHQSVLGHAELEAMEQAAKVLGSW' A
#
# COMPACT_ATOMS: atom_id res chain seq x y z
N MET A 1 20.59 7.02 13.89
CA MET A 1 20.07 7.19 13.78
C MET A 1 19.69 7.68 13.69
N PRO A 2 19.60 7.92 13.51
CA PRO A 2 18.93 8.40 13.42
C PRO A 2 18.19 8.61 12.89
N TYR A 3 17.91 8.32 12.52
CA TYR A 3 16.89 8.55 12.11
C TYR A 3 15.92 8.91 12.90
N ASN A 4 16.01 8.92 13.58
CA ASN A 4 15.33 9.25 14.38
C ASN A 4 14.96 10.13 14.83
N ALA A 5 15.07 10.48 14.65
CA ALA A 5 14.69 11.22 15.08
C ALA A 5 14.14 11.75 15.01
N MET A 6 13.87 11.55 14.59
CA MET A 6 13.27 11.85 14.47
C MET A 6 12.80 12.24 14.46
N LYS A 7 12.99 12.33 14.34
CA LYS A 7 12.41 12.63 14.35
C LYS A 7 11.63 13.28 14.08
N SER A 8 11.71 13.45 13.51
CA SER A 8 10.64 14.27 13.20
C SER A 8 9.34 13.57 13.20
N ARG A 9 8.53 13.98 14.04
CA ARG A 9 7.31 13.30 14.25
C ARG A 9 6.32 13.46 13.15
N ALA A 10 6.50 14.45 12.32
CA ALA A 10 5.60 14.68 11.23
C ALA A 10 5.59 13.52 10.25
N PHE A 11 6.63 12.72 10.27
CA PHE A 11 6.72 11.63 9.34
C PHE A 11 6.62 10.27 9.95
N VAL A 12 6.19 10.19 11.19
CA VAL A 12 6.01 8.88 11.78
C VAL A 12 4.75 8.28 11.20
N PRO A 13 4.84 7.22 10.42
CA PRO A 13 3.64 6.59 9.86
C PRO A 13 2.85 6.01 11.00
N GLU A 14 1.55 6.04 10.85
CA GLU A 14 0.71 5.38 11.82
C GLU A 14 0.90 3.89 11.68
N GLU A 15 1.08 3.25 12.79
CA GLU A 15 1.32 1.82 12.77
C GLU A 15 0.17 1.06 12.14
N LYS A 16 -1.04 1.53 12.32
CA LYS A 16 -2.19 0.83 11.78
C LYS A 16 -2.16 0.78 10.25
N PHE A 17 -1.64 1.82 9.61
CA PHE A 17 -1.56 1.81 8.16
C PHE A 17 -0.47 0.85 7.68
N MET A 18 0.63 0.80 8.42
CA MET A 18 1.67 -0.14 8.09
C MET A 18 1.18 -1.57 8.26
N ARG A 19 0.40 -1.82 9.30
CA ARG A 19 -0.14 -3.15 9.50
C ARG A 19 -1.08 -3.54 8.39
N GLU A 20 -1.85 -2.60 7.89
CA GLU A 20 -2.75 -2.90 6.79
C GLU A 20 -1.95 -3.24 5.53
N ALA A 21 -0.89 -2.48 5.25
CA ALA A 21 -0.06 -2.78 4.10
C ALA A 21 0.59 -4.15 4.24
N LEU A 22 1.04 -4.50 5.45
CA LEU A 22 1.62 -5.81 5.67
C LEU A 22 0.60 -6.92 5.49
N SER A 23 -0.62 -6.68 5.90
CA SER A 23 -1.68 -7.66 5.72
C SER A 23 -1.93 -7.92 4.24
N LEU A 24 -1.89 -6.87 3.44
CA LEU A 24 -2.02 -7.03 1.99
C LEU A 24 -0.85 -7.80 1.41
N ALA A 25 0.34 -7.56 1.93
CA ALA A 25 1.50 -8.31 1.48
C ALA A 25 1.34 -9.79 1.82
N GLU A 26 0.76 -10.10 2.98
CA GLU A 26 0.52 -11.48 3.35
C GLU A 26 -0.51 -12.13 2.43
N GLU A 27 -1.52 -11.37 2.02
CA GLU A 27 -2.47 -11.89 1.05
C GLU A 27 -1.78 -12.25 -0.26
N ALA A 28 -0.89 -11.37 -0.71
CA ALA A 28 -0.16 -11.63 -1.94
C ALA A 28 0.67 -12.90 -1.79
N PHE A 29 1.36 -13.02 -0.66
CA PHE A 29 2.20 -14.19 -0.43
C PHE A 29 1.36 -15.47 -0.42
N SER A 30 0.20 -15.43 0.22
CA SER A 30 -0.68 -16.59 0.27
C SER A 30 -1.19 -16.96 -1.11
N ALA A 31 -1.27 -16.01 -2.00
CA ALA A 31 -1.70 -16.25 -3.37
C ALA A 31 -0.56 -16.63 -4.29
N GLY A 32 0.64 -16.81 -3.75
CA GLY A 32 1.79 -17.20 -4.56
C GLY A 32 2.47 -16.05 -5.25
N GLU A 33 2.19 -14.82 -4.81
CA GLU A 33 2.78 -13.64 -5.41
C GLU A 33 3.90 -13.11 -4.52
N VAL A 34 4.67 -12.19 -5.08
CA VAL A 34 5.67 -11.51 -4.28
C VAL A 34 4.94 -10.70 -3.21
N PRO A 35 5.37 -10.80 -1.94
CA PRO A 35 4.61 -10.18 -0.84
C PRO A 35 4.83 -8.68 -0.75
N VAL A 36 4.07 -7.95 -1.53
CA VAL A 36 4.09 -6.49 -1.50
C VAL A 36 2.66 -6.00 -1.32
N GLY A 37 2.49 -5.09 -0.39
CA GLY A 37 1.20 -4.45 -0.17
C GLY A 37 1.38 -2.96 -0.08
N ALA A 38 0.35 -2.22 -0.43
CA ALA A 38 0.41 -0.76 -0.44
C ALA A 38 -0.95 -0.18 -0.04
N VAL A 39 -0.91 0.95 0.64
CA VAL A 39 -2.13 1.69 0.95
C VAL A 39 -1.89 3.16 0.63
N VAL A 40 -2.97 3.84 0.23
CA VAL A 40 -2.96 5.28 0.06
C VAL A 40 -3.85 5.86 1.15
N VAL A 41 -3.33 6.84 1.87
CA VAL A 41 -4.02 7.40 3.02
C VAL A 41 -4.25 8.87 2.79
N LYS A 42 -5.46 9.32 3.10
CA LYS A 42 -5.80 10.73 3.03
C LYS A 42 -6.65 11.08 4.24
N ASP A 43 -6.22 12.11 4.96
CA ASP A 43 -6.95 12.61 6.13
C ASP A 43 -7.23 11.50 7.13
N GLY A 44 -6.22 10.65 7.35
CA GLY A 44 -6.30 9.59 8.34
C GLY A 44 -7.11 8.39 7.92
N LYS A 45 -7.49 8.32 6.66
CA LYS A 45 -8.29 7.18 6.18
C LYS A 45 -7.61 6.53 5.00
N VAL A 46 -7.70 5.22 4.93
CA VAL A 46 -7.20 4.48 3.79
C VAL A 46 -8.21 4.60 2.68
N ILE A 47 -7.78 5.16 1.56
CA ILE A 47 -8.67 5.33 0.40
C ILE A 47 -8.25 4.47 -0.78
N GLY A 48 -7.15 3.75 -0.67
CA GLY A 48 -6.75 2.83 -1.71
C GLY A 48 -5.90 1.73 -1.13
N ARG A 49 -6.07 0.53 -1.63
CA ARG A 49 -5.32 -0.65 -1.21
C ARG A 49 -4.88 -1.41 -2.44
N GLY A 50 -3.71 -1.99 -2.37
CA GLY A 50 -3.23 -2.81 -3.46
C GLY A 50 -2.28 -3.88 -2.97
N ARG A 51 -2.18 -4.94 -3.74
CA ARG A 51 -1.19 -5.98 -3.51
C ARG A 51 -0.72 -6.51 -4.83
N ASN A 52 0.40 -7.18 -4.82
CA ASN A 52 0.90 -7.74 -6.07
C ASN A 52 -0.03 -8.80 -6.61
N ARG A 53 -0.28 -8.76 -7.94
CA ARG A 53 -1.16 -9.69 -8.63
C ARG A 53 -0.54 -10.01 -9.97
N ARG A 54 0.43 -10.88 -9.93
CA ARG A 54 1.24 -11.09 -11.10
C ARG A 54 0.45 -11.59 -12.29
N GLU A 55 -0.38 -12.58 -12.05
CA GLU A 55 -0.94 -13.28 -13.17
C GLU A 55 -2.16 -12.67 -13.76
N GLU A 56 -2.91 -11.97 -12.94
CA GLU A 56 -4.19 -11.46 -13.39
C GLU A 56 -4.03 -10.42 -14.44
N HIS A 57 -2.89 -9.77 -14.47
CA HIS A 57 -2.68 -8.68 -15.40
C HIS A 57 -1.63 -9.03 -16.42
N GLN A 58 -1.16 -10.25 -16.40
CA GLN A 58 -0.11 -10.67 -17.31
C GLN A 58 1.08 -9.75 -17.25
N SER A 59 1.29 -9.18 -16.12
CA SER A 59 2.36 -8.24 -15.90
C SER A 59 3.44 -8.95 -15.14
N VAL A 60 4.68 -8.65 -15.48
CA VAL A 60 5.78 -9.19 -14.73
C VAL A 60 5.73 -8.68 -13.31
N LEU A 61 5.31 -7.46 -13.15
CA LEU A 61 5.22 -6.84 -11.86
C LEU A 61 3.77 -6.53 -11.58
N GLY A 62 3.20 -7.13 -10.61
CA GLY A 62 1.81 -6.89 -10.27
C GLY A 62 1.63 -5.70 -9.36
N HIS A 63 2.12 -4.61 -9.71
CA HIS A 63 2.23 -3.33 -9.03
C HIS A 63 1.20 -3.01 -7.96
N ALA A 64 1.52 -3.35 -6.73
CA ALA A 64 0.64 -3.07 -5.60
C ALA A 64 0.33 -1.58 -5.51
N GLU A 65 1.34 -0.75 -5.72
CA GLU A 65 1.15 0.68 -5.57
C GLU A 65 0.23 1.25 -6.64
N LEU A 66 0.27 0.71 -7.85
CA LEU A 66 -0.61 1.19 -8.89
C LEU A 66 -2.07 0.85 -8.58
N GLU A 67 -2.30 -0.35 -8.08
CA GLU A 67 -3.64 -0.71 -7.70
C GLU A 67 -4.17 0.20 -6.60
N ALA A 68 -3.34 0.47 -5.60
CA ALA A 68 -3.75 1.34 -4.51
C ALA A 68 -4.08 2.74 -5.01
N MET A 69 -3.26 3.25 -5.94
CA MET A 69 -3.49 4.58 -6.48
C MET A 69 -4.74 4.65 -7.34
N GLU A 70 -5.02 3.59 -8.09
CA GLU A 70 -6.25 3.56 -8.87
C GLU A 70 -7.47 3.59 -7.99
N GLN A 71 -7.45 2.84 -6.91
CA GLN A 71 -8.57 2.86 -5.99
C GLN A 71 -8.74 4.23 -5.35
N ALA A 72 -7.62 4.83 -4.96
CA ALA A 72 -7.67 6.15 -4.34
C ALA A 72 -8.25 7.17 -5.32
N ALA A 73 -7.87 7.08 -6.57
CA ALA A 73 -8.38 8.01 -7.57
C ALA A 73 -9.89 7.89 -7.70
N LYS A 74 -10.42 6.68 -7.65
CA LYS A 74 -11.85 6.49 -7.74
C LYS A 74 -12.57 7.10 -6.55
N VAL A 75 -12.00 6.96 -5.36
CA VAL A 75 -12.60 7.53 -4.18
C VAL A 75 -12.62 9.04 -4.28
N LEU A 76 -11.53 9.63 -4.76
CA LEU A 76 -11.44 11.07 -4.87
C LEU A 76 -12.25 11.64 -6.02
N GLY A 77 -12.62 10.80 -6.96
CA GLY A 77 -13.44 11.24 -8.07
C GLY A 77 -12.69 11.99 -9.13
N SER A 78 -11.38 11.93 -9.11
CA SER A 78 -10.59 12.61 -10.11
C SER A 78 -9.24 11.95 -10.20
N TRP A 79 -8.55 12.29 -11.28
CA TRP A 79 -7.31 11.64 -11.53
C TRP A 79 -6.36 12.54 -12.28
#